data_737578e829be1e375c1d1d368b3ab394
#
_entry.id   737578e829be1e375c1d1d368b3ab394
#
_cell.length_a   1.000
_cell.length_b   1.000
_cell.length_c   1.000
_cell.angle_alpha   90.00
_cell.angle_beta   90.00
_cell.angle_gamma   90.00
#
_symmetry.space_group_name_H-M   'P 1'
#
loop_
_entity.id
_entity.type
_entity.pdbx_description
1 polymer ?
#
loop_
_entity_poly.entity_id
_entity_poly.type
_entity_poly.pdbx_seq_one_letter_code
_entity_poly.pdbx_strand_id
1 'polypeptide(L)'
;MGVLVGLLMAREPIGQTYSGPVSSPDESLATKDAWRRRLLQQRRDVDEATRTADAEALQEAALAWLAEHRYRTVAAYVPVGEEPGSPELLEALRGAGLRVLLPVVHRREPLQWADYTGPDSLRRAGFDLLEPAGPRLGAEAVAEAEALLVPALAVDRRGVRLGRGAGYYDRSLPLAAPGAPLIGVVRDEEFVAELPGEPHDVRMTGVLTPRRGVVALPV
;
A
#
# COMPACT_ATOMS: atom_id res chain seq x y z
N MET A 1 14.40 -56.25 27.77
CA MET A 1 15.55 -55.38 27.51
C MET A 1 15.45 -54.93 26.06
N GLY A 2 14.96 -53.72 25.82
CA GLY A 2 14.83 -53.11 24.49
C GLY A 2 14.97 -51.60 24.65
N VAL A 3 16.09 -51.07 24.19
CA VAL A 3 16.48 -49.69 24.34
C VAL A 3 15.74 -48.85 23.27
N LEU A 4 14.92 -47.90 23.72
CA LEU A 4 14.24 -46.93 22.86
C LEU A 4 15.20 -45.77 22.59
N VAL A 5 15.72 -45.69 21.36
CA VAL A 5 16.56 -44.57 20.91
C VAL A 5 15.61 -43.44 20.41
N GLY A 6 15.52 -42.38 21.21
CA GLY A 6 14.78 -41.18 20.86
C GLY A 6 15.54 -40.37 19.79
N LEU A 7 14.94 -40.23 18.62
CA LEU A 7 15.45 -39.34 17.55
C LEU A 7 15.05 -37.91 17.84
N LEU A 8 16.02 -37.12 18.29
CA LEU A 8 15.89 -35.67 18.50
C LEU A 8 15.97 -34.98 17.14
N MET A 9 14.82 -34.56 16.58
CA MET A 9 14.78 -33.73 15.38
C MET A 9 15.19 -32.30 15.76
N ALA A 10 16.40 -31.94 15.40
CA ALA A 10 16.87 -30.55 15.46
C ALA A 10 16.08 -29.71 14.46
N ARG A 11 15.37 -28.70 14.96
CA ARG A 11 14.78 -27.65 14.12
C ARG A 11 15.90 -26.72 13.67
N GLU A 12 16.12 -26.66 12.37
CA GLU A 12 16.98 -25.67 11.76
C GLU A 12 16.37 -24.26 11.89
N PRO A 13 17.16 -23.22 12.19
CA PRO A 13 16.66 -21.85 12.22
C PRO A 13 16.45 -21.35 10.78
N ILE A 14 15.24 -20.90 10.48
CA ILE A 14 14.88 -20.26 9.23
C ILE A 14 15.51 -18.86 9.22
N GLY A 15 16.75 -18.79 8.75
CA GLY A 15 17.47 -17.57 8.49
C GLY A 15 17.96 -17.56 7.04
N GLN A 16 17.06 -17.44 6.05
CA GLN A 16 17.49 -17.15 4.70
C GLN A 16 17.74 -15.64 4.57
N THR A 17 19.01 -15.26 4.76
CA THR A 17 19.53 -13.98 4.23
C THR A 17 19.57 -14.08 2.72
N TYR A 18 18.62 -13.41 2.06
CA TYR A 18 18.57 -13.31 0.60
C TYR A 18 19.73 -12.43 0.10
N SER A 19 20.80 -13.05 -0.39
CA SER A 19 21.89 -12.42 -1.15
C SER A 19 21.63 -12.60 -2.66
N GLY A 20 20.61 -11.89 -3.18
CA GLY A 20 20.48 -11.69 -4.62
C GLY A 20 21.44 -10.57 -5.08
N PRO A 21 21.83 -10.53 -6.36
CA PRO A 21 22.76 -9.51 -6.85
C PRO A 21 22.17 -8.13 -6.62
N VAL A 22 22.92 -7.32 -5.85
CA VAL A 22 22.63 -5.89 -5.67
C VAL A 22 23.07 -5.22 -6.98
N SER A 23 22.15 -4.95 -7.87
CA SER A 23 22.40 -4.06 -9.00
C SER A 23 22.77 -2.69 -8.42
N SER A 24 23.92 -2.15 -8.81
CA SER A 24 24.35 -0.79 -8.48
C SER A 24 23.23 0.19 -8.84
N PRO A 25 23.01 1.25 -8.06
CA PRO A 25 22.04 2.28 -8.42
C PRO A 25 22.36 2.80 -9.82
N ASP A 26 21.39 2.67 -10.73
CA ASP A 26 21.51 3.25 -12.07
C ASP A 26 21.59 4.78 -11.89
N GLU A 27 22.70 5.41 -12.28
CA GLU A 27 22.87 6.87 -12.18
C GLU A 27 21.74 7.66 -12.85
N SER A 28 21.03 7.03 -13.82
CA SER A 28 19.85 7.60 -14.46
C SER A 28 18.66 7.76 -13.49
N LEU A 29 18.66 7.09 -12.33
CA LEU A 29 17.61 7.10 -11.31
C LEU A 29 17.97 7.95 -10.07
N ALA A 30 18.90 8.88 -10.18
CA ALA A 30 19.30 9.74 -9.07
C ALA A 30 18.18 10.68 -8.57
N THR A 31 17.09 10.87 -9.32
CA THR A 31 16.01 11.79 -8.97
C THR A 31 14.65 11.10 -8.85
N LYS A 32 13.77 11.65 -7.96
CA LYS A 32 12.37 11.19 -7.84
C LYS A 32 11.62 11.24 -9.20
N ASP A 33 11.92 12.21 -10.06
CA ASP A 33 11.25 12.34 -11.37
C ASP A 33 11.71 11.30 -12.39
N ALA A 34 12.98 10.91 -12.37
CA ALA A 34 13.49 9.80 -13.18
C ALA A 34 12.81 8.47 -12.79
N TRP A 35 12.71 8.21 -11.49
CA TRP A 35 11.97 7.06 -10.96
C TRP A 35 10.50 7.07 -11.38
N ARG A 36 9.80 8.21 -11.25
CA ARG A 36 8.38 8.32 -11.66
C ARG A 36 8.19 7.97 -13.13
N ARG A 37 9.00 8.53 -14.02
CA ARG A 37 8.91 8.25 -15.46
C ARG A 37 9.09 6.77 -15.77
N ARG A 38 10.13 6.14 -15.19
CA ARG A 38 10.42 4.71 -15.37
C ARG A 38 9.26 3.85 -14.89
N LEU A 39 8.80 4.04 -13.65
CA LEU A 39 7.76 3.21 -13.04
C LEU A 39 6.41 3.37 -13.77
N LEU A 40 6.05 4.59 -14.16
CA LEU A 40 4.83 4.82 -14.94
C LEU A 40 4.90 4.15 -16.32
N GLN A 41 6.09 4.10 -16.95
CA GLN A 41 6.24 3.34 -18.19
C GLN A 41 6.10 1.84 -17.95
N GLN A 42 6.76 1.30 -16.93
CA GLN A 42 6.66 -0.12 -16.58
C GLN A 42 5.21 -0.54 -16.31
N ARG A 43 4.42 0.28 -15.62
CA ARG A 43 3.00 0.01 -15.36
C ARG A 43 2.17 -0.09 -16.65
N ARG A 44 2.45 0.74 -17.66
CA ARG A 44 1.74 0.67 -18.95
C ARG A 44 2.03 -0.62 -19.70
N ASP A 45 3.23 -1.16 -19.52
CA ASP A 45 3.69 -2.36 -20.22
C ASP A 45 3.17 -3.66 -19.58
N VAL A 46 2.51 -3.56 -18.41
CA VAL A 46 1.86 -4.72 -17.76
C VAL A 46 0.57 -5.08 -18.51
N ASP A 47 0.45 -6.33 -18.91
CA ASP A 47 -0.76 -6.84 -19.57
C ASP A 47 -1.96 -6.93 -18.59
N GLU A 48 -3.16 -7.02 -19.18
CA GLU A 48 -4.41 -7.02 -18.42
C GLU A 48 -4.55 -8.27 -17.52
N ALA A 49 -4.12 -9.43 -17.99
CA ALA A 49 -4.21 -10.67 -17.22
C ALA A 49 -3.34 -10.59 -15.96
N THR A 50 -2.12 -10.06 -16.08
CA THR A 50 -1.23 -9.81 -14.95
C THR A 50 -1.83 -8.77 -13.99
N ARG A 51 -2.42 -7.68 -14.51
CA ARG A 51 -3.08 -6.68 -13.66
C ARG A 51 -4.23 -7.28 -12.84
N THR A 52 -5.05 -8.12 -13.48
CA THR A 52 -6.17 -8.80 -12.80
C THR A 52 -5.67 -9.74 -11.71
N ALA A 53 -4.70 -10.60 -12.03
CA ALA A 53 -4.13 -11.54 -11.06
C ALA A 53 -3.47 -10.81 -9.86
N ASP A 54 -2.74 -9.72 -10.13
CA ASP A 54 -2.13 -8.89 -9.09
C ASP A 54 -3.21 -8.24 -8.19
N ALA A 55 -4.31 -7.75 -8.77
CA ALA A 55 -5.39 -7.13 -8.02
C ALA A 55 -6.09 -8.13 -7.09
N GLU A 56 -6.35 -9.36 -7.58
CA GLU A 56 -6.92 -10.45 -6.79
C GLU A 56 -6.00 -10.84 -5.63
N ALA A 57 -4.71 -11.00 -5.90
CA ALA A 57 -3.72 -11.36 -4.88
C ALA A 57 -3.56 -10.24 -3.81
N LEU A 58 -3.56 -8.97 -4.22
CA LEU A 58 -3.53 -7.82 -3.30
C LEU A 58 -4.78 -7.80 -2.41
N GLN A 59 -5.95 -8.07 -2.98
CA GLN A 59 -7.21 -8.14 -2.24
C GLN A 59 -7.18 -9.25 -1.19
N GLU A 60 -6.79 -10.46 -1.56
CA GLU A 60 -6.69 -11.60 -0.65
C GLU A 60 -5.73 -11.30 0.50
N ALA A 61 -4.55 -10.81 0.19
CA ALA A 61 -3.52 -10.50 1.18
C ALA A 61 -3.94 -9.35 2.12
N ALA A 62 -4.58 -8.31 1.60
CA ALA A 62 -5.09 -7.20 2.41
C ALA A 62 -6.16 -7.67 3.39
N LEU A 63 -7.15 -8.43 2.92
CA LEU A 63 -8.22 -8.97 3.76
C LEU A 63 -7.69 -9.89 4.85
N ALA A 64 -6.79 -10.82 4.51
CA ALA A 64 -6.18 -11.73 5.47
C ALA A 64 -5.43 -10.97 6.57
N TRP A 65 -4.60 -9.99 6.18
CA TRP A 65 -3.83 -9.19 7.12
C TRP A 65 -4.70 -8.33 8.03
N LEU A 66 -5.73 -7.67 7.49
CA LEU A 66 -6.66 -6.85 8.27
C LEU A 66 -7.47 -7.70 9.26
N ALA A 67 -7.89 -8.90 8.84
CA ALA A 67 -8.60 -9.84 9.69
C ALA A 67 -7.74 -10.40 10.82
N GLU A 68 -6.48 -10.75 10.55
CA GLU A 68 -5.50 -11.22 11.54
C GLU A 68 -5.31 -10.20 12.67
N HIS A 69 -5.21 -8.90 12.30
CA HIS A 69 -5.05 -7.81 13.26
C HIS A 69 -6.37 -7.31 13.85
N ARG A 70 -7.51 -7.85 13.41
CA ARG A 70 -8.86 -7.49 13.85
C ARG A 70 -9.19 -6.01 13.69
N TYR A 71 -8.62 -5.36 12.70
CA TYR A 71 -8.95 -3.98 12.35
C TYR A 71 -10.42 -3.88 11.90
N ARG A 72 -11.03 -2.73 12.18
CA ARG A 72 -12.44 -2.43 11.85
C ARG A 72 -12.59 -1.23 10.95
N THR A 73 -11.64 -0.31 10.99
CA THR A 73 -11.63 0.89 10.15
C THR A 73 -10.33 0.96 9.37
N VAL A 74 -10.42 1.06 8.06
CA VAL A 74 -9.27 1.17 7.17
C VAL A 74 -9.43 2.40 6.27
N ALA A 75 -8.36 3.18 6.12
CA ALA A 75 -8.26 4.14 5.02
C ALA A 75 -7.68 3.44 3.79
N ALA A 76 -8.34 3.60 2.66
CA ALA A 76 -7.94 3.00 1.39
C ALA A 76 -7.99 4.06 0.27
N TYR A 77 -7.85 3.64 -0.97
CA TYR A 77 -7.94 4.51 -2.13
C TYR A 77 -8.69 3.82 -3.27
N VAL A 78 -9.25 4.60 -4.18
CA VAL A 78 -9.77 4.09 -5.45
C VAL A 78 -8.62 4.08 -6.45
N PRO A 79 -8.21 2.92 -6.99
CA PRO A 79 -7.12 2.86 -7.96
C PRO A 79 -7.45 3.67 -9.23
N VAL A 80 -6.46 4.38 -9.76
CA VAL A 80 -6.59 5.22 -10.96
C VAL A 80 -5.63 4.74 -12.04
N GLY A 81 -6.17 4.44 -13.22
CA GLY A 81 -5.37 3.94 -14.35
C GLY A 81 -4.69 2.62 -14.00
N GLU A 82 -3.36 2.58 -14.09
CA GLU A 82 -2.56 1.37 -13.84
C GLU A 82 -2.10 1.24 -12.37
N GLU A 83 -2.76 1.92 -11.41
CA GLU A 83 -2.44 1.75 -10.00
C GLU A 83 -2.79 0.33 -9.53
N PRO A 84 -1.93 -0.28 -8.67
CA PRO A 84 -2.20 -1.60 -8.11
C PRO A 84 -3.51 -1.65 -7.31
N GLY A 85 -4.19 -2.78 -7.38
CA GLY A 85 -5.50 -2.99 -6.75
C GLY A 85 -6.66 -2.79 -7.73
N SER A 86 -7.86 -2.89 -7.22
CA SER A 86 -9.09 -2.74 -8.00
C SER A 86 -10.23 -2.19 -7.14
N PRO A 87 -11.32 -1.66 -7.75
CA PRO A 87 -12.51 -1.26 -6.99
C PRO A 87 -13.15 -2.41 -6.21
N GLU A 88 -12.99 -3.65 -6.65
CA GLU A 88 -13.51 -4.85 -5.98
C GLU A 88 -12.88 -5.04 -4.59
N LEU A 89 -11.64 -4.59 -4.38
CA LEU A 89 -11.03 -4.56 -3.05
C LEU A 89 -11.88 -3.77 -2.06
N LEU A 90 -12.40 -2.60 -2.46
CA LEU A 90 -13.22 -1.76 -1.59
C LEU A 90 -14.53 -2.46 -1.20
N GLU A 91 -15.16 -3.15 -2.14
CA GLU A 91 -16.36 -3.97 -1.88
C GLU A 91 -16.03 -5.16 -0.98
N ALA A 92 -14.91 -5.81 -1.18
CA ALA A 92 -14.48 -6.91 -0.35
C ALA A 92 -14.19 -6.47 1.10
N LEU A 93 -13.54 -5.31 1.29
CA LEU A 93 -13.30 -4.71 2.61
C LEU A 93 -14.64 -4.41 3.31
N ARG A 94 -15.56 -3.74 2.61
CA ARG A 94 -16.90 -3.42 3.12
C ARG A 94 -17.70 -4.69 3.42
N GLY A 95 -17.66 -5.69 2.52
CA GLY A 95 -18.31 -6.98 2.69
C GLY A 95 -17.79 -7.78 3.89
N ALA A 96 -16.51 -7.60 4.25
CA ALA A 96 -15.90 -8.15 5.45
C ALA A 96 -16.28 -7.39 6.74
N GLY A 97 -17.11 -6.35 6.64
CA GLY A 97 -17.61 -5.56 7.77
C GLY A 97 -16.69 -4.45 8.23
N LEU A 98 -15.66 -4.08 7.42
CA LEU A 98 -14.83 -2.93 7.72
C LEU A 98 -15.52 -1.62 7.32
N ARG A 99 -15.31 -0.60 8.12
CA ARG A 99 -15.55 0.79 7.71
C ARG A 99 -14.38 1.23 6.82
N VAL A 100 -14.68 1.70 5.62
CA VAL A 100 -13.67 2.11 4.64
C VAL A 100 -13.73 3.62 4.46
N LEU A 101 -12.62 4.30 4.76
CA LEU A 101 -12.44 5.72 4.50
C LEU A 101 -11.72 5.90 3.17
N LEU A 102 -12.29 6.70 2.27
CA LEU A 102 -11.66 7.05 0.99
C LEU A 102 -11.29 8.53 0.94
N PRO A 103 -10.18 8.87 0.29
CA PRO A 103 -9.72 10.24 0.18
C PRO A 103 -10.60 11.05 -0.77
N VAL A 104 -10.79 12.32 -0.38
CA VAL A 104 -11.41 13.36 -1.22
C VAL A 104 -10.39 14.48 -1.40
N VAL A 105 -10.06 14.80 -2.64
CA VAL A 105 -9.07 15.82 -2.95
C VAL A 105 -9.65 17.21 -2.68
N HIS A 106 -8.95 17.99 -1.89
CA HIS A 106 -9.32 19.37 -1.62
C HIS A 106 -8.14 20.31 -1.90
N ARG A 107 -8.08 20.83 -3.14
CA ARG A 107 -7.04 21.75 -3.61
C ARG A 107 -5.62 21.28 -3.23
N ARG A 108 -4.79 22.17 -2.59
CA ARG A 108 -3.43 21.88 -2.14
C ARG A 108 -3.34 21.57 -0.64
N GLU A 109 -4.47 21.26 -0.01
CA GLU A 109 -4.59 20.93 1.41
C GLU A 109 -4.38 19.42 1.65
N PRO A 110 -4.31 18.97 2.92
CA PRO A 110 -4.43 17.56 3.23
C PRO A 110 -5.71 16.97 2.63
N LEU A 111 -5.70 15.68 2.31
CA LEU A 111 -6.89 14.95 1.87
C LEU A 111 -7.99 15.07 2.93
N GLN A 112 -9.20 15.30 2.50
CA GLN A 112 -10.37 15.03 3.32
C GLN A 112 -10.78 13.58 3.12
N TRP A 113 -11.62 13.08 3.99
CA TRP A 113 -12.05 11.69 3.97
C TRP A 113 -13.57 11.60 3.96
N ALA A 114 -14.10 10.52 3.41
CA ALA A 114 -15.51 10.20 3.48
C ALA A 114 -15.68 8.69 3.54
N ASP A 115 -16.80 8.23 4.11
CA ASP A 115 -17.14 6.83 4.18
C ASP A 115 -17.46 6.29 2.79
N TYR A 116 -16.92 5.13 2.46
CA TYR A 116 -17.31 4.35 1.30
C TYR A 116 -18.50 3.47 1.67
N THR A 117 -19.62 3.70 1.00
CA THR A 117 -20.88 2.98 1.27
C THR A 117 -21.31 2.07 0.12
N GLY A 118 -20.45 1.89 -0.88
CA GLY A 118 -20.68 1.04 -2.04
C GLY A 118 -20.37 1.74 -3.37
N PRO A 119 -20.37 1.02 -4.50
CA PRO A 119 -20.02 1.58 -5.82
C PRO A 119 -20.85 2.80 -6.20
N ASP A 120 -22.14 2.79 -5.87
CA ASP A 120 -23.06 3.88 -6.16
C ASP A 120 -22.76 5.16 -5.36
N SER A 121 -21.94 5.08 -4.32
CA SER A 121 -21.47 6.24 -3.56
C SER A 121 -20.34 7.00 -4.24
N LEU A 122 -19.72 6.43 -5.29
CA LEU A 122 -18.61 7.07 -6.00
C LEU A 122 -19.13 7.99 -7.11
N ARG A 123 -18.48 9.13 -7.27
CA ARG A 123 -18.74 10.11 -8.34
C ARG A 123 -17.44 10.51 -9.01
N ARG A 124 -17.50 10.77 -10.32
CA ARG A 124 -16.36 11.34 -11.05
C ARG A 124 -16.07 12.74 -10.53
N ALA A 125 -14.80 12.93 -10.18
CA ALA A 125 -14.21 14.20 -9.76
C ALA A 125 -13.16 14.67 -10.78
N GLY A 126 -12.43 15.73 -10.49
CA GLY A 126 -11.36 16.20 -11.36
C GLY A 126 -10.28 15.13 -11.58
N PHE A 127 -9.58 15.19 -12.72
CA PHE A 127 -8.48 14.27 -13.08
C PHE A 127 -8.89 12.78 -13.20
N ASP A 128 -10.13 12.52 -13.64
CA ASP A 128 -10.72 11.17 -13.74
C ASP A 128 -10.72 10.36 -12.42
N LEU A 129 -10.58 11.04 -11.30
CA LEU A 129 -10.70 10.41 -9.98
C LEU A 129 -12.16 10.02 -9.71
N LEU A 130 -12.34 8.92 -8.99
CA LEU A 130 -13.60 8.58 -8.35
C LEU A 130 -13.49 8.93 -6.87
N GLU A 131 -14.42 9.76 -6.38
CA GLU A 131 -14.47 10.19 -4.99
C GLU A 131 -15.84 9.86 -4.37
N PRO A 132 -15.89 9.57 -3.05
CA PRO A 132 -17.17 9.41 -2.37
C PRO A 132 -18.00 10.69 -2.45
N ALA A 133 -19.28 10.56 -2.79
CA ALA A 133 -20.24 11.66 -2.82
C ALA A 133 -20.86 11.97 -1.45
N GLY A 134 -20.57 11.15 -0.44
CA GLY A 134 -21.09 11.30 0.92
C GLY A 134 -20.55 12.54 1.65
N PRO A 135 -20.99 12.76 2.90
CA PRO A 135 -20.49 13.84 3.72
C PRO A 135 -18.96 13.77 3.91
N ARG A 136 -18.30 14.91 3.77
CA ARG A 136 -16.87 15.02 4.07
C ARG A 136 -16.66 15.09 5.57
N LEU A 137 -15.81 14.20 6.08
CA LEU A 137 -15.50 14.09 7.50
C LEU A 137 -14.36 15.01 7.95
N GLY A 138 -13.70 15.70 6.99
CA GLY A 138 -12.52 16.52 7.25
C GLY A 138 -11.21 15.73 7.13
N ALA A 139 -10.08 16.43 7.27
CA ALA A 139 -8.75 15.84 7.14
C ALA A 139 -8.40 14.95 8.35
N GLU A 140 -8.86 15.33 9.54
CA GLU A 140 -8.58 14.65 10.80
C GLU A 140 -9.24 13.28 10.92
N ALA A 141 -10.23 12.98 10.05
CA ALA A 141 -10.91 11.69 10.06
C ALA A 141 -9.99 10.51 9.73
N VAL A 142 -8.83 10.76 9.12
CA VAL A 142 -7.83 9.72 8.90
C VAL A 142 -7.32 9.11 10.22
N ALA A 143 -7.38 9.86 11.33
CA ALA A 143 -7.02 9.35 12.65
C ALA A 143 -7.98 8.27 13.19
N GLU A 144 -9.15 8.10 12.58
CA GLU A 144 -10.08 7.03 12.92
C GLU A 144 -9.70 5.70 12.24
N ALA A 145 -8.81 5.73 11.23
CA ALA A 145 -8.34 4.52 10.57
C ALA A 145 -7.30 3.79 11.45
N GLU A 146 -7.54 2.51 11.67
CA GLU A 146 -6.64 1.63 12.42
C GLU A 146 -5.48 1.11 11.54
N ALA A 147 -5.63 1.19 10.21
CA ALA A 147 -4.61 0.93 9.22
C ALA A 147 -4.88 1.74 7.95
N LEU A 148 -3.82 2.08 7.21
CA LEU A 148 -3.92 2.82 5.96
C LEU A 148 -3.28 2.04 4.81
N LEU A 149 -4.04 1.79 3.74
CA LEU A 149 -3.54 1.30 2.46
C LEU A 149 -3.23 2.53 1.60
N VAL A 150 -1.96 2.78 1.37
CA VAL A 150 -1.46 4.03 0.77
C VAL A 150 -0.98 3.77 -0.66
N PRO A 151 -1.51 4.44 -1.69
CA PRO A 151 -1.02 4.28 -3.06
C PRO A 151 0.41 4.81 -3.19
N ALA A 152 1.22 4.07 -3.92
CA ALA A 152 2.59 4.44 -4.23
C ALA A 152 2.98 4.01 -5.64
N LEU A 153 3.98 4.66 -6.23
CA LEU A 153 4.67 4.18 -7.41
C LEU A 153 5.77 3.18 -7.04
N ALA A 154 6.41 3.38 -5.90
CA ALA A 154 7.34 2.43 -5.32
C ALA A 154 7.47 2.68 -3.81
N VAL A 155 7.92 1.64 -3.11
CA VAL A 155 8.34 1.70 -1.71
C VAL A 155 9.72 1.05 -1.60
N ASP A 156 10.63 1.62 -0.80
CA ASP A 156 11.92 1.00 -0.55
C ASP A 156 11.95 0.24 0.79
N ARG A 157 13.05 -0.51 1.01
CA ARG A 157 13.24 -1.31 2.22
C ARG A 157 13.34 -0.49 3.51
N ARG A 158 13.50 0.83 3.41
CA ARG A 158 13.56 1.77 4.53
C ARG A 158 12.22 2.47 4.77
N GLY A 159 11.19 2.09 4.01
CA GLY A 159 9.87 2.70 4.08
C GLY A 159 9.71 4.01 3.31
N VAL A 160 10.71 4.44 2.53
CA VAL A 160 10.53 5.61 1.66
C VAL A 160 9.50 5.30 0.60
N ARG A 161 8.49 6.15 0.50
CA ARG A 161 7.41 6.04 -0.49
C ARG A 161 7.61 7.05 -1.62
N LEU A 162 7.55 6.58 -2.84
CA LEU A 162 7.48 7.45 -4.02
C LEU A 162 6.02 7.56 -4.50
N GLY A 163 5.43 8.73 -4.36
CA GLY A 163 4.12 9.04 -4.92
C GLY A 163 4.22 9.73 -6.28
N ARG A 164 3.06 10.08 -6.86
CA ARG A 164 2.94 10.79 -8.16
C ARG A 164 3.44 12.25 -8.13
N GLY A 165 3.78 12.81 -6.97
CA GLY A 165 4.37 14.15 -6.83
C GLY A 165 3.41 15.27 -6.43
N ALA A 166 2.13 15.01 -6.26
CA ALA A 166 1.16 16.04 -5.82
C ALA A 166 1.24 16.37 -4.31
N GLY A 167 1.92 15.54 -3.52
CA GLY A 167 2.16 15.75 -2.09
C GLY A 167 0.94 15.61 -1.19
N TYR A 168 -0.19 15.09 -1.68
CA TYR A 168 -1.40 14.95 -0.86
C TYR A 168 -1.20 14.03 0.34
N TYR A 169 -0.61 12.86 0.12
CA TYR A 169 -0.35 11.91 1.20
C TYR A 169 0.71 12.40 2.18
N ASP A 170 1.74 13.11 1.72
CA ASP A 170 2.79 13.64 2.59
C ASP A 170 2.23 14.68 3.59
N ARG A 171 1.16 15.39 3.19
CA ARG A 171 0.43 16.31 4.08
C ARG A 171 -0.61 15.61 4.96
N SER A 172 -1.13 14.47 4.52
CA SER A 172 -2.26 13.78 5.19
C SER A 172 -1.81 12.72 6.19
N LEU A 173 -0.73 11.98 5.88
CA LEU A 173 -0.25 10.88 6.72
C LEU A 173 0.19 11.32 8.13
N PRO A 174 0.73 12.55 8.34
CA PRO A 174 0.99 13.03 9.70
C PRO A 174 -0.25 13.16 10.58
N LEU A 175 -1.46 13.19 10.00
CA LEU A 175 -2.73 13.25 10.72
C LEU A 175 -3.28 11.87 11.09
N ALA A 176 -2.67 10.78 10.62
CA ALA A 176 -3.06 9.43 11.01
C ALA A 176 -2.84 9.19 12.51
N ALA A 177 -3.58 8.25 13.08
CA ALA A 177 -3.41 7.89 14.48
C ALA A 177 -1.95 7.44 14.76
N PRO A 178 -1.36 7.86 15.88
CA PRO A 178 -0.04 7.38 16.26
C PRO A 178 0.01 5.85 16.33
N GLY A 179 0.95 5.24 15.59
CA GLY A 179 1.10 3.79 15.54
C GLY A 179 0.17 3.06 14.57
N ALA A 180 -0.73 3.74 13.87
CA ALA A 180 -1.50 3.13 12.80
C ALA A 180 -0.56 2.69 11.66
N PRO A 181 -0.60 1.42 11.22
CA PRO A 181 0.24 0.94 10.13
C PRO A 181 -0.04 1.70 8.82
N LEU A 182 1.03 2.19 8.20
CA LEU A 182 1.03 2.84 6.90
C LEU A 182 1.57 1.83 5.87
N ILE A 183 0.68 1.20 5.12
CA ILE A 183 1.02 0.11 4.21
C ILE A 183 1.02 0.64 2.76
N GLY A 184 2.20 0.79 2.19
CA GLY A 184 2.34 1.17 0.79
C GLY A 184 1.92 0.02 -0.13
N VAL A 185 0.99 0.28 -1.07
CA VAL A 185 0.50 -0.74 -2.00
C VAL A 185 1.22 -0.58 -3.34
N VAL A 186 1.94 -1.62 -3.75
CA VAL A 186 2.79 -1.61 -4.94
C VAL A 186 2.84 -3.00 -5.60
N ARG A 187 3.35 -3.09 -6.84
CA ARG A 187 3.72 -4.36 -7.45
C ARG A 187 5.03 -4.89 -6.86
N ASP A 188 5.32 -6.17 -7.03
CA ASP A 188 6.54 -6.78 -6.47
C ASP A 188 7.83 -6.12 -6.95
N GLU A 189 7.87 -5.68 -8.21
CA GLU A 189 9.01 -5.01 -8.84
C GLU A 189 9.17 -3.54 -8.39
N GLU A 190 8.12 -2.98 -7.79
CA GLU A 190 8.08 -1.61 -7.25
C GLU A 190 8.47 -1.56 -5.76
N PHE A 191 8.67 -2.73 -5.13
CA PHE A 191 9.31 -2.84 -3.83
C PHE A 191 10.83 -2.94 -4.03
N VAL A 192 11.50 -1.81 -3.98
CA VAL A 192 12.90 -1.63 -4.40
C VAL A 192 13.87 -1.57 -3.22
N ALA A 193 15.17 -1.64 -3.52
CA ALA A 193 16.20 -1.60 -2.50
C ALA A 193 16.29 -0.22 -1.83
N GLU A 194 16.32 0.84 -2.66
CA GLU A 194 16.51 2.22 -2.19
C GLU A 194 15.87 3.22 -3.15
N LEU A 195 15.24 4.25 -2.59
CA LEU A 195 14.68 5.40 -3.28
C LEU A 195 15.34 6.70 -2.78
N PRO A 196 15.39 7.74 -3.61
CA PRO A 196 15.77 9.06 -3.14
C PRO A 196 14.72 9.59 -2.17
N GLY A 197 15.05 9.61 -0.87
CA GLY A 197 14.20 10.09 0.21
C GLY A 197 14.63 11.46 0.73
N GLU A 198 13.70 12.19 1.31
CA GLU A 198 13.90 13.48 1.96
C GLU A 198 13.58 13.35 3.46
N PRO A 199 14.16 14.19 4.33
CA PRO A 199 13.95 14.09 5.77
C PRO A 199 12.49 14.24 6.22
N HIS A 200 11.67 14.90 5.42
CA HIS A 200 10.25 15.12 5.72
C HIS A 200 9.31 14.05 5.12
N ASP A 201 9.84 13.10 4.36
CA ASP A 201 9.03 11.99 3.82
C ASP A 201 8.50 11.11 4.96
N VAL A 202 7.19 10.93 5.02
CA VAL A 202 6.57 10.00 5.96
C VAL A 202 6.87 8.57 5.53
N ARG A 203 7.49 7.80 6.43
CA ARG A 203 7.88 6.42 6.16
C ARG A 203 6.69 5.48 6.23
N MET A 204 6.62 4.54 5.28
CA MET A 204 5.72 3.41 5.38
C MET A 204 6.23 2.43 6.43
N THR A 205 5.31 1.89 7.22
CA THR A 205 5.61 0.86 8.23
C THR A 205 5.49 -0.54 7.66
N GLY A 206 4.93 -0.67 6.46
CA GLY A 206 4.82 -1.91 5.72
C GLY A 206 4.58 -1.68 4.24
N VAL A 207 4.70 -2.74 3.47
CA VAL A 207 4.40 -2.77 2.04
C VAL A 207 3.50 -3.98 1.76
N LEU A 208 2.50 -3.78 0.92
CA LEU A 208 1.64 -4.84 0.38
C LEU A 208 2.00 -5.06 -1.09
N THR A 209 2.35 -6.28 -1.44
CA THR A 209 2.61 -6.69 -2.83
C THR A 209 1.85 -7.96 -3.19
N PRO A 210 1.58 -8.24 -4.48
CA PRO A 210 0.82 -9.41 -4.91
C PRO A 210 1.40 -10.74 -4.41
N ARG A 211 2.71 -10.95 -4.55
CA ARG A 211 3.36 -12.24 -4.23
C ARG A 211 3.81 -12.37 -2.79
N ARG A 212 4.09 -11.27 -2.09
CA ARG A 212 4.65 -11.29 -0.73
C ARG A 212 3.60 -11.02 0.34
N GLY A 213 2.40 -10.56 -0.05
CA GLY A 213 1.43 -10.06 0.91
C GLY A 213 1.94 -8.82 1.63
N VAL A 214 1.58 -8.66 2.90
CA VAL A 214 2.05 -7.56 3.74
C VAL A 214 3.40 -7.90 4.37
N VAL A 215 4.39 -7.08 4.10
CA VAL A 215 5.75 -7.17 4.67
C VAL A 215 5.97 -5.97 5.59
N ALA A 216 6.28 -6.21 6.86
CA ALA A 216 6.63 -5.15 7.80
C ALA A 216 7.99 -4.52 7.43
N LEU A 217 8.09 -3.21 7.60
CA LEU A 217 9.32 -2.45 7.34
C LEU A 217 9.89 -1.90 8.66
N PRO A 218 11.22 -1.70 8.73
CA PRO A 218 11.84 -1.09 9.90
C PRO A 218 11.37 0.37 10.02
N VAL A 219 10.95 0.77 11.22
CA VAL A 219 10.52 2.13 11.57
C VAL A 219 11.62 2.81 12.35
#